data_bd3c836b5dfa2ba894dcc7559565d777
#
_entry.id   bd3c836b5dfa2ba894dcc7559565d777
#
_cell.length_a   1.000
_cell.length_b   1.000
_cell.length_c   1.000
_cell.angle_alpha   90.00
_cell.angle_beta   90.00
_cell.angle_gamma   90.00
#
_symmetry.space_group_name_H-M   'P 1'
#
loop_
_entity.id
_entity.type
_entity.pdbx_description
1 polymer ?
#
loop_
_entity_poly.entity_id
_entity_poly.type
_entity_poly.pdbx_seq_one_letter_code
_entity_poly.pdbx_strand_id
1 'polypeptide(L)'
;MKERVLIANRGEIAIRIMEACKELGIDYVAVYTKEDAESLHVKYAEKKYRICDYKDMNDLLAVADESGCTAIHPGYGFLSENFRFARRVVKRNRPLIFIGPRWEAIRDLGNKLFLKKLASELNIPVIPGTTEPIYNEIEAELKAEELFEWLTSQGVEKPCVLVKAVAGGGGMGIEEVRSLEEVRPVFRKIRAYAKRLFGDEGIIIEAKIPVYQHLEVQILGTPEGEYVHFGTRNCTIQSLNKQKRIEIAPGFDYNKNYNFNPREVEERLIKYSLKLAKHFNYDSVGTWEWLVTPEGEMYLMEVNTRIQVENEISAKISFINGRQVNLIKEQIRIALGDKLGYEQKDIVFKGTSIEYRLIAEDTKKGFTPLSGRIKKFSWTPKPWLTIRTHVPTDKEYEIPTQFDPNLALAIVYGESFEEAKKRGLEFLEDVIIEGETSEGEDLKTNIPFLKEKTHEIYEFVEG
;
A
#
# COMPACT_ATOMS: atom_id res chain seq x y z
N MET A 1 29.26 -2.94 -17.45
CA MET A 1 28.39 -1.84 -17.93
C MET A 1 27.89 -1.07 -16.70
N LYS A 2 27.79 0.24 -16.77
CA LYS A 2 27.22 1.02 -15.65
C LYS A 2 25.70 0.72 -15.58
N GLU A 3 25.18 0.47 -14.39
CA GLU A 3 23.76 0.19 -14.18
C GLU A 3 22.91 1.40 -14.58
N ARG A 4 21.79 1.15 -15.24
CA ARG A 4 20.79 2.13 -15.63
C ARG A 4 19.39 1.61 -15.37
N VAL A 5 18.61 2.34 -14.59
CA VAL A 5 17.26 1.94 -14.16
C VAL A 5 16.21 2.63 -15.01
N LEU A 6 15.31 1.88 -15.63
CA LEU A 6 14.04 2.41 -16.14
C LEU A 6 13.06 2.56 -14.98
N ILE A 7 12.56 3.77 -14.77
CA ILE A 7 11.54 4.06 -13.76
C ILE A 7 10.17 3.91 -14.42
N ALA A 8 9.57 2.74 -14.25
CA ALA A 8 8.28 2.37 -14.88
C ALA A 8 7.08 2.86 -14.03
N ASN A 9 7.11 4.13 -13.66
CA ASN A 9 6.08 4.74 -12.84
C ASN A 9 6.07 6.27 -13.01
N ARG A 10 5.15 6.95 -12.32
CA ARG A 10 4.92 8.37 -12.36
C ARG A 10 4.93 9.00 -10.96
N GLY A 11 4.78 10.33 -10.93
CA GLY A 11 4.46 11.03 -9.71
C GLY A 11 5.59 11.05 -8.67
N GLU A 12 5.21 11.14 -7.40
CA GLU A 12 6.15 11.27 -6.30
C GLU A 12 7.08 10.06 -6.18
N ILE A 13 6.57 8.84 -6.45
CA ILE A 13 7.40 7.63 -6.37
C ILE A 13 8.48 7.61 -7.45
N ALA A 14 8.20 8.10 -8.66
CA ALA A 14 9.21 8.23 -9.70
C ALA A 14 10.33 9.19 -9.27
N ILE A 15 9.98 10.31 -8.65
CA ILE A 15 10.94 11.28 -8.11
C ILE A 15 11.83 10.65 -7.02
N ARG A 16 11.22 9.89 -6.10
CA ARG A 16 11.96 9.22 -5.01
C ARG A 16 12.90 8.13 -5.53
N ILE A 17 12.51 7.41 -6.58
CA ILE A 17 13.38 6.44 -7.23
C ILE A 17 14.55 7.17 -7.92
N MET A 18 14.32 8.31 -8.57
CA MET A 18 15.38 9.16 -9.13
C MET A 18 16.37 9.59 -8.04
N GLU A 19 15.88 10.07 -6.90
CA GLU A 19 16.71 10.49 -5.76
C GLU A 19 17.57 9.32 -5.26
N ALA A 20 16.97 8.14 -5.06
CA ALA A 20 17.70 6.94 -4.64
C ALA A 20 18.77 6.51 -5.65
N CYS A 21 18.48 6.56 -6.96
CA CYS A 21 19.44 6.29 -8.02
C CYS A 21 20.61 7.29 -7.98
N LYS A 22 20.33 8.60 -7.80
CA LYS A 22 21.36 9.64 -7.67
C LYS A 22 22.26 9.38 -6.47
N GLU A 23 21.70 9.07 -5.30
CA GLU A 23 22.48 8.74 -4.10
C GLU A 23 23.37 7.50 -4.29
N LEU A 24 22.95 6.54 -5.10
CA LEU A 24 23.70 5.32 -5.43
C LEU A 24 24.68 5.52 -6.61
N GLY A 25 24.69 6.67 -7.28
CA GLY A 25 25.48 6.90 -8.48
C GLY A 25 25.05 6.08 -9.69
N ILE A 26 23.78 5.72 -9.77
CA ILE A 26 23.15 4.90 -10.82
C ILE A 26 22.43 5.80 -11.81
N ASP A 27 22.60 5.55 -13.10
CA ASP A 27 21.86 6.25 -14.15
C ASP A 27 20.39 5.80 -14.16
N TYR A 28 19.49 6.70 -14.54
CA TYR A 28 18.07 6.39 -14.68
C TYR A 28 17.44 7.02 -15.91
N VAL A 29 16.31 6.44 -16.32
CA VAL A 29 15.46 6.94 -17.39
C VAL A 29 14.02 6.98 -16.87
N ALA A 30 13.34 8.08 -17.07
CA ALA A 30 11.93 8.23 -16.74
C ALA A 30 11.04 7.98 -17.95
N VAL A 31 9.79 7.64 -17.70
CA VAL A 31 8.73 7.57 -18.69
C VAL A 31 7.56 8.46 -18.29
N TYR A 32 6.79 8.92 -19.27
CA TYR A 32 5.59 9.73 -19.02
C TYR A 32 4.55 9.57 -20.13
N THR A 33 3.29 9.72 -19.78
CA THR A 33 2.20 9.84 -20.75
C THR A 33 1.94 11.32 -21.09
N LYS A 34 1.10 11.56 -22.10
CA LYS A 34 0.72 12.92 -22.50
C LYS A 34 0.11 13.71 -21.33
N GLU A 35 -0.71 13.06 -20.53
CA GLU A 35 -1.43 13.63 -19.40
C GLU A 35 -0.50 14.07 -18.27
N ASP A 36 0.67 13.45 -18.16
CA ASP A 36 1.67 13.71 -17.14
C ASP A 36 2.77 14.69 -17.57
N ALA A 37 2.72 15.24 -18.77
CA ALA A 37 3.80 16.05 -19.34
C ALA A 37 4.23 17.23 -18.42
N GLU A 38 3.31 17.78 -17.62
CA GLU A 38 3.54 18.89 -16.71
C GLU A 38 3.92 18.48 -15.27
N SER A 39 3.95 17.17 -14.98
CA SER A 39 4.30 16.62 -13.67
C SER A 39 5.78 16.84 -13.34
N LEU A 40 6.09 17.05 -12.05
CA LEU A 40 7.47 17.29 -11.59
C LEU A 40 8.43 16.14 -11.92
N HIS A 41 7.97 14.88 -11.96
CA HIS A 41 8.86 13.78 -12.33
C HIS A 41 9.37 13.89 -13.76
N VAL A 42 8.59 14.48 -14.66
CA VAL A 42 9.01 14.77 -16.05
C VAL A 42 9.96 15.96 -16.10
N LYS A 43 9.71 16.98 -15.28
CA LYS A 43 10.58 18.16 -15.17
C LYS A 43 11.97 17.79 -14.63
N TYR A 44 12.05 16.90 -13.65
CA TYR A 44 13.31 16.52 -12.98
C TYR A 44 14.13 15.47 -13.73
N ALA A 45 13.51 14.71 -14.63
CA ALA A 45 14.22 13.71 -15.41
C ALA A 45 15.00 14.30 -16.56
N GLU A 46 16.32 14.07 -16.60
CA GLU A 46 17.17 14.46 -17.73
C GLU A 46 16.87 13.61 -18.95
N LYS A 47 16.79 12.28 -18.77
CA LYS A 47 16.42 11.32 -19.81
C LYS A 47 15.01 10.82 -19.57
N LYS A 48 14.14 11.04 -20.55
CA LYS A 48 12.73 10.71 -20.46
C LYS A 48 12.15 10.35 -21.82
N TYR A 49 11.23 9.39 -21.81
CA TYR A 49 10.56 8.89 -23.00
C TYR A 49 9.04 8.95 -22.80
N ARG A 50 8.35 9.39 -23.85
CA ARG A 50 6.89 9.34 -23.86
C ARG A 50 6.41 7.94 -24.18
N ILE A 51 5.44 7.45 -23.42
CA ILE A 51 4.75 6.17 -23.60
C ILE A 51 3.24 6.40 -23.75
N CYS A 52 2.53 5.37 -24.22
CA CYS A 52 1.08 5.44 -24.35
C CYS A 52 0.36 5.23 -23.00
N ASP A 53 0.81 4.24 -22.22
CA ASP A 53 0.23 3.86 -20.92
C ASP A 53 1.31 3.24 -20.02
N TYR A 54 1.27 3.57 -18.73
CA TYR A 54 2.16 2.96 -17.72
C TYR A 54 1.92 1.45 -17.53
N LYS A 55 0.82 0.92 -18.05
CA LYS A 55 0.49 -0.52 -18.06
C LYS A 55 0.91 -1.23 -19.37
N ASP A 56 1.41 -0.48 -20.35
CA ASP A 56 1.87 -1.09 -21.60
C ASP A 56 3.27 -1.70 -21.45
N MET A 57 3.28 -3.02 -21.29
CA MET A 57 4.53 -3.79 -21.13
C MET A 57 5.45 -3.65 -22.36
N ASN A 58 4.89 -3.52 -23.57
CA ASN A 58 5.67 -3.44 -24.81
C ASN A 58 6.38 -2.08 -24.89
N ASP A 59 5.65 -1.00 -24.62
CA ASP A 59 6.22 0.35 -24.60
C ASP A 59 7.36 0.44 -23.58
N LEU A 60 7.14 -0.03 -22.35
CA LEU A 60 8.15 0.00 -21.29
C LEU A 60 9.41 -0.79 -21.66
N LEU A 61 9.26 -1.99 -22.22
CA LEU A 61 10.39 -2.81 -22.63
C LEU A 61 11.11 -2.24 -23.85
N ALA A 62 10.39 -1.62 -24.79
CA ALA A 62 10.99 -0.92 -25.92
C ALA A 62 11.84 0.28 -25.46
N VAL A 63 11.34 1.08 -24.52
CA VAL A 63 12.11 2.19 -23.92
C VAL A 63 13.35 1.67 -23.20
N ALA A 64 13.23 0.56 -22.45
CA ALA A 64 14.37 -0.05 -21.77
C ALA A 64 15.47 -0.48 -22.75
N ASP A 65 15.10 -1.07 -23.88
CA ASP A 65 16.05 -1.48 -24.93
C ASP A 65 16.70 -0.28 -25.62
N GLU A 66 15.89 0.71 -26.04
CA GLU A 66 16.37 1.91 -26.72
C GLU A 66 17.30 2.75 -25.85
N SER A 67 16.97 2.87 -24.57
CA SER A 67 17.76 3.67 -23.63
C SER A 67 18.93 2.91 -23.00
N GLY A 68 19.09 1.61 -23.29
CA GLY A 68 20.15 0.76 -22.74
C GLY A 68 20.02 0.56 -21.23
N CYS A 69 18.80 0.46 -20.71
CA CYS A 69 18.56 0.11 -19.31
C CYS A 69 18.96 -1.33 -19.01
N THR A 70 19.46 -1.56 -17.79
CA THR A 70 19.84 -2.88 -17.26
C THR A 70 18.85 -3.39 -16.20
N ALA A 71 18.04 -2.49 -15.66
CA ALA A 71 17.05 -2.79 -14.63
C ALA A 71 15.77 -1.98 -14.82
N ILE A 72 14.67 -2.48 -14.26
CA ILE A 72 13.36 -1.79 -14.25
C ILE A 72 12.87 -1.71 -12.80
N HIS A 73 12.46 -0.51 -12.36
CA HIS A 73 11.80 -0.28 -11.08
C HIS A 73 10.32 0.02 -11.33
N PRO A 74 9.39 -0.84 -10.89
CA PRO A 74 7.96 -0.65 -11.15
C PRO A 74 7.28 0.32 -10.19
N GLY A 75 7.94 0.74 -9.10
CA GLY A 75 7.33 1.53 -8.04
C GLY A 75 6.19 0.80 -7.34
N TYR A 76 5.06 1.47 -7.18
CA TYR A 76 3.79 0.89 -6.70
C TYR A 76 2.65 1.15 -7.69
N GLY A 77 1.55 0.38 -7.60
CA GLY A 77 0.47 0.43 -8.60
C GLY A 77 0.91 -0.09 -9.96
N PHE A 78 0.13 0.19 -10.99
CA PHE A 78 0.38 -0.22 -12.38
C PHE A 78 0.85 -1.69 -12.50
N LEU A 79 2.09 -1.94 -12.92
CA LEU A 79 2.65 -3.27 -13.15
C LEU A 79 3.48 -3.81 -11.98
N SER A 80 3.53 -3.11 -10.83
CA SER A 80 4.39 -3.48 -9.69
C SER A 80 4.07 -4.86 -9.09
N GLU A 81 2.82 -5.31 -9.16
CA GLU A 81 2.36 -6.61 -8.67
C GLU A 81 1.91 -7.54 -9.81
N ASN A 82 2.30 -7.21 -11.04
CA ASN A 82 2.03 -8.05 -12.21
C ASN A 82 3.14 -9.08 -12.42
N PHE A 83 2.93 -10.32 -11.98
CA PHE A 83 3.93 -11.37 -12.10
C PHE A 83 4.29 -11.71 -13.56
N ARG A 84 3.36 -11.51 -14.51
CA ARG A 84 3.63 -11.74 -15.94
C ARG A 84 4.61 -10.71 -16.48
N PHE A 85 4.48 -9.45 -16.05
CA PHE A 85 5.44 -8.40 -16.37
C PHE A 85 6.81 -8.71 -15.75
N ALA A 86 6.88 -8.98 -14.44
CA ALA A 86 8.12 -9.32 -13.77
C ALA A 86 8.82 -10.53 -14.42
N ARG A 87 8.06 -11.60 -14.74
CA ARG A 87 8.58 -12.76 -15.47
C ARG A 87 9.11 -12.38 -16.84
N ARG A 88 8.38 -11.54 -17.59
CA ARG A 88 8.79 -11.10 -18.93
C ARG A 88 10.07 -10.27 -18.90
N VAL A 89 10.25 -9.42 -17.90
CA VAL A 89 11.47 -8.62 -17.68
C VAL A 89 12.70 -9.52 -17.54
N VAL A 90 12.61 -10.58 -16.73
CA VAL A 90 13.77 -11.44 -16.40
C VAL A 90 13.98 -12.63 -17.36
N LYS A 91 12.95 -13.05 -18.13
CA LYS A 91 13.00 -14.24 -19.01
C LYS A 91 13.10 -13.91 -20.51
N ARG A 92 13.26 -12.65 -20.88
CA ARG A 92 13.43 -12.22 -22.27
C ARG A 92 14.84 -12.52 -22.81
N ASN A 93 15.04 -12.40 -24.13
CA ASN A 93 16.34 -12.65 -24.79
C ASN A 93 17.48 -11.73 -24.29
N ARG A 94 17.12 -10.51 -23.83
CA ARG A 94 18.03 -9.60 -23.12
C ARG A 94 17.46 -9.36 -21.75
N PRO A 95 17.76 -10.24 -20.77
CA PRO A 95 17.22 -10.14 -19.43
C PRO A 95 17.55 -8.80 -18.78
N LEU A 96 16.58 -8.24 -18.06
CA LEU A 96 16.76 -7.08 -17.21
C LEU A 96 16.53 -7.49 -15.78
N ILE A 97 17.09 -6.73 -14.84
CA ILE A 97 16.82 -6.89 -13.43
C ILE A 97 15.46 -6.27 -13.15
N PHE A 98 14.57 -7.04 -12.54
CA PHE A 98 13.32 -6.52 -11.99
C PHE A 98 13.59 -6.07 -10.54
N ILE A 99 13.50 -4.76 -10.26
CA ILE A 99 13.69 -4.23 -8.91
C ILE A 99 12.41 -4.44 -8.11
N GLY A 100 12.32 -5.57 -7.49
CA GLY A 100 11.18 -6.13 -6.79
C GLY A 100 11.45 -7.58 -6.46
N PRO A 101 10.49 -8.30 -5.85
CA PRO A 101 10.69 -9.71 -5.56
C PRO A 101 10.62 -10.55 -6.83
N ARG A 102 11.08 -11.78 -6.75
CA ARG A 102 10.97 -12.74 -7.85
C ARG A 102 9.50 -12.92 -8.26
N TRP A 103 9.27 -13.12 -9.55
CA TRP A 103 7.93 -13.17 -10.11
C TRP A 103 7.05 -14.30 -9.53
N GLU A 104 7.67 -15.40 -9.07
CA GLU A 104 6.99 -16.50 -8.38
C GLU A 104 6.37 -16.01 -7.06
N ALA A 105 7.10 -15.24 -6.27
CA ALA A 105 6.59 -14.66 -5.02
C ALA A 105 5.44 -13.67 -5.29
N ILE A 106 5.54 -12.85 -6.34
CA ILE A 106 4.44 -11.95 -6.73
C ILE A 106 3.19 -12.75 -7.09
N ARG A 107 3.34 -13.82 -7.88
CA ARG A 107 2.22 -14.69 -8.28
C ARG A 107 1.54 -15.34 -7.07
N ASP A 108 2.33 -15.94 -6.22
CA ASP A 108 1.82 -16.81 -5.14
C ASP A 108 1.25 -15.98 -3.98
N LEU A 109 1.96 -14.94 -3.55
CA LEU A 109 1.49 -14.02 -2.51
C LEU A 109 0.33 -13.12 -2.97
N GLY A 110 0.24 -12.83 -4.27
CA GLY A 110 -0.88 -12.11 -4.88
C GLY A 110 -2.17 -12.93 -4.99
N ASN A 111 -2.10 -14.25 -4.85
CA ASN A 111 -3.28 -15.12 -4.83
C ASN A 111 -3.81 -15.24 -3.38
N LYS A 112 -4.88 -14.50 -3.08
CA LYS A 112 -5.45 -14.40 -1.73
C LYS A 112 -5.87 -15.75 -1.13
N LEU A 113 -6.47 -16.65 -1.93
CA LEU A 113 -6.87 -17.97 -1.45
C LEU A 113 -5.67 -18.87 -1.19
N PHE A 114 -4.70 -18.87 -2.08
CA PHE A 114 -3.47 -19.62 -1.91
C PHE A 114 -2.71 -19.16 -0.65
N LEU A 115 -2.57 -17.83 -0.47
CA LEU A 115 -1.94 -17.25 0.71
C LEU A 115 -2.68 -17.65 1.99
N LYS A 116 -4.01 -17.56 1.99
CA LYS A 116 -4.86 -17.89 3.14
C LYS A 116 -4.74 -19.37 3.53
N LYS A 117 -4.80 -20.26 2.55
CA LYS A 117 -4.63 -21.70 2.76
C LYS A 117 -3.26 -22.01 3.37
N LEU A 118 -2.20 -21.50 2.74
CA LEU A 118 -0.83 -21.72 3.21
C LEU A 118 -0.60 -21.11 4.61
N ALA A 119 -1.09 -19.90 4.87
CA ALA A 119 -0.98 -19.28 6.18
C ALA A 119 -1.65 -20.14 7.25
N SER A 120 -2.84 -20.70 6.97
CA SER A 120 -3.53 -21.64 7.87
C SER A 120 -2.71 -22.90 8.12
N GLU A 121 -2.13 -23.51 7.09
CA GLU A 121 -1.26 -24.69 7.21
C GLU A 121 0.00 -24.40 8.05
N LEU A 122 0.48 -23.17 8.01
CA LEU A 122 1.60 -22.69 8.82
C LEU A 122 1.20 -22.22 10.22
N ASN A 123 -0.05 -22.42 10.64
CA ASN A 123 -0.61 -21.92 11.90
C ASN A 123 -0.45 -20.40 12.07
N ILE A 124 -0.66 -19.67 11.01
CA ILE A 124 -0.73 -18.21 11.00
C ILE A 124 -2.20 -17.81 10.95
N PRO A 125 -2.66 -16.94 11.86
CA PRO A 125 -4.07 -16.54 11.90
C PRO A 125 -4.50 -15.83 10.62
N VAL A 126 -5.61 -16.26 10.05
CA VAL A 126 -6.24 -15.64 8.88
C VAL A 126 -7.70 -15.33 9.17
N ILE A 127 -8.30 -14.40 8.44
CA ILE A 127 -9.73 -14.12 8.56
C ILE A 127 -10.51 -15.41 8.31
N PRO A 128 -11.36 -15.88 9.24
CA PRO A 128 -12.14 -17.10 9.06
C PRO A 128 -13.01 -17.05 7.80
N GLY A 129 -13.01 -18.13 7.04
CA GLY A 129 -13.74 -18.20 5.78
C GLY A 129 -13.25 -19.35 4.90
N THR A 130 -13.60 -19.28 3.63
CA THR A 130 -13.21 -20.29 2.65
C THR A 130 -11.74 -20.19 2.29
N THR A 131 -11.12 -21.33 2.02
CA THR A 131 -9.74 -21.46 1.52
C THR A 131 -9.70 -21.94 0.07
N GLU A 132 -10.85 -22.34 -0.46
CA GLU A 132 -11.06 -22.74 -1.85
C GLU A 132 -12.29 -21.99 -2.40
N PRO A 133 -12.39 -21.79 -3.73
CA PRO A 133 -13.56 -21.16 -4.33
C PRO A 133 -14.83 -22.02 -4.17
N ILE A 134 -15.93 -21.38 -3.86
CA ILE A 134 -17.28 -22.00 -3.82
C ILE A 134 -18.00 -21.70 -5.13
N TYR A 135 -18.66 -22.72 -5.70
CA TYR A 135 -19.40 -22.64 -6.96
C TYR A 135 -20.89 -22.96 -6.83
N ASN A 136 -21.34 -23.46 -5.67
CA ASN A 136 -22.74 -23.75 -5.43
C ASN A 136 -23.28 -23.04 -4.18
N GLU A 137 -24.56 -22.71 -4.20
CA GLU A 137 -25.22 -21.92 -3.17
C GLU A 137 -25.47 -22.67 -1.86
N ILE A 138 -25.54 -24.00 -1.88
CA ILE A 138 -25.73 -24.80 -0.68
C ILE A 138 -24.46 -24.81 0.16
N GLU A 139 -23.31 -24.99 -0.50
CA GLU A 139 -22.01 -24.91 0.14
C GLU A 139 -21.75 -23.50 0.71
N ALA A 140 -22.16 -22.45 -0.03
CA ALA A 140 -22.06 -21.07 0.43
C ALA A 140 -22.90 -20.83 1.70
N GLU A 141 -24.12 -21.35 1.75
CA GLU A 141 -25.01 -21.22 2.90
C GLU A 141 -24.45 -21.95 4.13
N LEU A 142 -23.98 -23.19 3.97
CA LEU A 142 -23.35 -23.96 5.05
C LEU A 142 -22.12 -23.25 5.61
N LYS A 143 -21.29 -22.68 4.71
CA LYS A 143 -20.11 -21.91 5.16
C LYS A 143 -20.49 -20.62 5.87
N ALA A 144 -21.50 -19.93 5.41
CA ALA A 144 -22.01 -18.73 6.08
C ALA A 144 -22.59 -19.06 7.47
N GLU A 145 -23.32 -20.16 7.61
CA GLU A 145 -23.86 -20.63 8.91
C GLU A 145 -22.73 -20.86 9.92
N GLU A 146 -21.68 -21.61 9.52
CA GLU A 146 -20.47 -21.82 10.34
C GLU A 146 -19.83 -20.49 10.79
N LEU A 147 -19.75 -19.51 9.88
CA LEU A 147 -19.16 -18.21 10.19
C LEU A 147 -20.06 -17.34 11.08
N PHE A 148 -21.37 -17.39 10.92
CA PHE A 148 -22.31 -16.73 11.82
C PHE A 148 -22.23 -17.30 13.24
N GLU A 149 -22.14 -18.62 13.39
CA GLU A 149 -21.94 -19.28 14.67
C GLU A 149 -20.60 -18.87 15.31
N TRP A 150 -19.51 -18.88 14.51
CA TRP A 150 -18.21 -18.44 14.98
C TRP A 150 -18.24 -16.98 15.47
N LEU A 151 -18.77 -16.03 14.67
CA LEU A 151 -18.89 -14.62 15.06
C LEU A 151 -19.70 -14.45 16.35
N THR A 152 -20.81 -15.16 16.47
CA THR A 152 -21.64 -15.16 17.69
C THR A 152 -20.85 -15.68 18.89
N SER A 153 -20.06 -16.73 18.73
CA SER A 153 -19.21 -17.29 19.79
C SER A 153 -18.12 -16.31 20.24
N GLN A 154 -17.70 -15.37 19.35
CA GLN A 154 -16.79 -14.28 19.67
C GLN A 154 -17.49 -13.07 20.33
N GLY A 155 -18.79 -13.17 20.64
CA GLY A 155 -19.56 -12.10 21.28
C GLY A 155 -20.03 -11.00 20.34
N VAL A 156 -20.00 -11.24 19.01
CA VAL A 156 -20.48 -10.27 18.02
C VAL A 156 -22.01 -10.25 18.04
N GLU A 157 -22.60 -9.14 18.49
CA GLU A 157 -24.07 -8.99 18.59
C GLU A 157 -24.77 -8.98 17.23
N LYS A 158 -24.14 -8.40 16.22
CA LYS A 158 -24.65 -8.27 14.85
C LYS A 158 -23.66 -8.90 13.87
N PRO A 159 -23.61 -10.24 13.82
CA PRO A 159 -22.68 -10.93 12.95
C PRO A 159 -22.94 -10.61 11.47
N CYS A 160 -21.88 -10.46 10.71
CA CYS A 160 -21.90 -10.17 9.29
C CYS A 160 -20.88 -11.03 8.56
N VAL A 161 -21.28 -11.55 7.40
CA VAL A 161 -20.45 -12.36 6.52
C VAL A 161 -20.30 -11.63 5.20
N LEU A 162 -19.13 -11.73 4.59
CA LEU A 162 -18.83 -11.13 3.28
C LEU A 162 -18.87 -12.21 2.20
N VAL A 163 -19.61 -11.93 1.15
CA VAL A 163 -19.65 -12.72 -0.09
C VAL A 163 -18.84 -11.99 -1.15
N LYS A 164 -17.75 -12.60 -1.63
CA LYS A 164 -16.78 -11.94 -2.51
C LYS A 164 -16.52 -12.76 -3.76
N ALA A 165 -16.33 -12.11 -4.91
CA ALA A 165 -15.78 -12.74 -6.09
C ALA A 165 -14.29 -13.04 -5.90
N VAL A 166 -13.83 -14.24 -6.27
CA VAL A 166 -12.40 -14.63 -6.20
C VAL A 166 -11.52 -13.65 -7.00
N ALA A 167 -11.94 -13.33 -8.21
CA ALA A 167 -11.21 -12.42 -9.09
C ALA A 167 -11.49 -10.94 -8.82
N GLY A 168 -12.32 -10.62 -7.81
CA GLY A 168 -12.66 -9.24 -7.44
C GLY A 168 -11.53 -8.56 -6.66
N GLY A 169 -11.43 -7.24 -6.82
CA GLY A 169 -10.47 -6.39 -6.09
C GLY A 169 -10.97 -4.96 -5.99
N GLY A 170 -10.36 -4.16 -5.08
CA GLY A 170 -10.72 -2.75 -4.92
C GLY A 170 -12.17 -2.51 -4.48
N GLY A 171 -12.78 -3.44 -3.74
CA GLY A 171 -14.17 -3.31 -3.26
C GLY A 171 -15.24 -3.73 -4.28
N MET A 172 -14.86 -4.14 -5.48
CA MET A 172 -15.79 -4.64 -6.49
C MET A 172 -16.11 -6.12 -6.30
N GLY A 173 -17.39 -6.48 -6.44
CA GLY A 173 -17.83 -7.87 -6.27
C GLY A 173 -17.81 -8.36 -4.81
N ILE A 174 -18.13 -7.49 -3.87
CA ILE A 174 -18.24 -7.78 -2.44
C ILE A 174 -19.61 -7.31 -1.96
N GLU A 175 -20.32 -8.17 -1.22
CA GLU A 175 -21.54 -7.81 -0.51
C GLU A 175 -21.58 -8.36 0.90
N GLU A 176 -22.20 -7.60 1.79
CA GLU A 176 -22.45 -7.97 3.17
C GLU A 176 -23.76 -8.80 3.26
N VAL A 177 -23.73 -9.81 4.11
CA VAL A 177 -24.85 -10.68 4.43
C VAL A 177 -25.00 -10.75 5.94
N ARG A 178 -26.21 -10.53 6.45
CA ARG A 178 -26.51 -10.46 7.89
C ARG A 178 -27.46 -11.55 8.38
N SER A 179 -27.99 -12.36 7.46
CA SER A 179 -28.84 -13.51 7.76
C SER A 179 -28.62 -14.63 6.75
N LEU A 180 -28.96 -15.88 7.11
CA LEU A 180 -28.83 -17.03 6.20
C LEU A 180 -29.73 -16.89 4.97
N GLU A 181 -30.90 -16.28 5.10
CA GLU A 181 -31.84 -16.08 3.98
C GLU A 181 -31.26 -15.19 2.88
N GLU A 182 -30.34 -14.28 3.23
CA GLU A 182 -29.68 -13.39 2.26
C GLU A 182 -28.57 -14.09 1.48
N VAL A 183 -27.99 -15.20 2.00
CA VAL A 183 -26.80 -15.84 1.42
C VAL A 183 -27.01 -16.25 -0.04
N ARG A 184 -28.05 -17.04 -0.31
CA ARG A 184 -28.29 -17.56 -1.66
C ARG A 184 -28.58 -16.48 -2.70
N PRO A 185 -29.47 -15.50 -2.43
CA PRO A 185 -29.68 -14.38 -3.36
C PRO A 185 -28.41 -13.59 -3.66
N VAL A 186 -27.63 -13.26 -2.62
CA VAL A 186 -26.35 -12.52 -2.77
C VAL A 186 -25.31 -13.36 -3.49
N PHE A 187 -25.18 -14.64 -3.18
CA PHE A 187 -24.29 -15.56 -3.88
C PHE A 187 -24.55 -15.58 -5.39
N ARG A 188 -25.83 -15.75 -5.80
CA ARG A 188 -26.22 -15.76 -7.22
C ARG A 188 -25.88 -14.43 -7.90
N LYS A 189 -26.13 -13.30 -7.22
CA LYS A 189 -25.82 -11.96 -7.72
C LYS A 189 -24.33 -11.77 -7.94
N ILE A 190 -23.51 -12.07 -6.94
CA ILE A 190 -22.04 -11.89 -7.01
C ILE A 190 -21.43 -12.89 -8.01
N ARG A 191 -21.92 -14.12 -8.07
CA ARG A 191 -21.48 -15.11 -9.06
C ARG A 191 -21.75 -14.65 -10.50
N ALA A 192 -22.94 -14.14 -10.79
CA ALA A 192 -23.28 -13.61 -12.10
C ALA A 192 -22.44 -12.36 -12.47
N TYR A 193 -22.17 -11.51 -11.50
CA TYR A 193 -21.29 -10.34 -11.64
C TYR A 193 -19.84 -10.79 -11.95
N ALA A 194 -19.29 -11.72 -11.18
CA ALA A 194 -17.96 -12.27 -11.35
C ALA A 194 -17.75 -12.91 -12.73
N LYS A 195 -18.70 -13.75 -13.15
CA LYS A 195 -18.70 -14.36 -14.48
C LYS A 195 -18.64 -13.33 -15.60
N ARG A 196 -19.49 -12.29 -15.50
CA ARG A 196 -19.60 -11.26 -16.53
C ARG A 196 -18.34 -10.40 -16.66
N LEU A 197 -17.74 -10.00 -15.52
CA LEU A 197 -16.62 -9.05 -15.50
C LEU A 197 -15.24 -9.71 -15.53
N PHE A 198 -15.11 -10.88 -14.92
CA PHE A 198 -13.83 -11.53 -14.73
C PHE A 198 -13.71 -12.89 -15.45
N GLY A 199 -14.82 -13.43 -15.94
CA GLY A 199 -14.83 -14.76 -16.56
C GLY A 199 -14.67 -15.92 -15.56
N ASP A 200 -14.64 -15.62 -14.26
CA ASP A 200 -14.52 -16.60 -13.17
C ASP A 200 -15.78 -16.53 -12.28
N GLU A 201 -16.36 -17.67 -11.95
CA GLU A 201 -17.56 -17.79 -11.12
C GLU A 201 -17.27 -18.10 -9.65
N GLY A 202 -15.98 -18.22 -9.28
CA GLY A 202 -15.57 -18.58 -7.93
C GLY A 202 -15.93 -17.51 -6.90
N ILE A 203 -16.50 -17.95 -5.78
CA ILE A 203 -16.93 -17.09 -4.66
C ILE A 203 -16.16 -17.45 -3.41
N ILE A 204 -15.82 -16.45 -2.64
CA ILE A 204 -15.23 -16.52 -1.29
C ILE A 204 -16.28 -16.10 -0.28
N ILE A 205 -16.41 -16.82 0.81
CA ILE A 205 -17.23 -16.46 1.98
C ILE A 205 -16.29 -16.23 3.16
N GLU A 206 -16.38 -15.06 3.80
CA GLU A 206 -15.50 -14.69 4.93
C GLU A 206 -16.28 -14.01 6.05
N ALA A 207 -15.84 -14.20 7.29
CA ALA A 207 -16.33 -13.42 8.41
C ALA A 207 -15.95 -11.95 8.24
N LYS A 208 -16.84 -11.04 8.55
CA LYS A 208 -16.54 -9.61 8.69
C LYS A 208 -16.06 -9.35 10.11
N ILE A 209 -14.80 -8.97 10.28
CA ILE A 209 -14.25 -8.56 11.58
C ILE A 209 -14.88 -7.22 11.95
N PRO A 210 -15.64 -7.13 13.07
CA PRO A 210 -16.51 -5.98 13.32
C PRO A 210 -15.76 -4.74 13.74
N VAL A 211 -14.68 -4.88 14.53
CA VAL A 211 -13.88 -3.76 15.05
C VAL A 211 -12.42 -4.13 14.98
N TYR A 212 -11.60 -3.25 14.43
CA TYR A 212 -10.18 -3.53 14.25
C TYR A 212 -9.32 -2.28 14.11
N GLN A 213 -8.01 -2.48 14.23
CA GLN A 213 -6.97 -1.64 13.65
C GLN A 213 -6.34 -2.35 12.45
N HIS A 214 -5.99 -1.59 11.41
CA HIS A 214 -5.27 -2.07 10.24
C HIS A 214 -3.77 -1.85 10.46
N LEU A 215 -3.03 -2.91 10.70
CA LEU A 215 -1.60 -2.89 10.95
C LEU A 215 -0.83 -3.47 9.76
N GLU A 216 0.41 -3.02 9.61
CA GLU A 216 1.31 -3.50 8.57
C GLU A 216 2.69 -3.78 9.15
N VAL A 217 3.37 -4.80 8.61
CA VAL A 217 4.77 -5.10 8.93
C VAL A 217 5.62 -4.87 7.68
N GLN A 218 6.60 -3.99 7.78
CA GLN A 218 7.56 -3.71 6.72
C GLN A 218 8.73 -4.67 6.79
N ILE A 219 8.94 -5.46 5.74
CA ILE A 219 10.04 -6.43 5.64
C ILE A 219 10.95 -6.10 4.45
N LEU A 220 12.21 -6.44 4.59
CA LEU A 220 13.20 -6.56 3.52
C LEU A 220 13.82 -7.94 3.59
N GLY A 221 13.73 -8.69 2.51
CA GLY A 221 14.44 -9.94 2.29
C GLY A 221 15.49 -9.80 1.21
N THR A 222 16.49 -10.70 1.25
CA THR A 222 17.56 -10.76 0.24
C THR A 222 17.54 -12.11 -0.50
N PRO A 223 18.13 -12.20 -1.71
CA PRO A 223 18.29 -13.46 -2.41
C PRO A 223 19.08 -14.53 -1.62
N GLU A 224 19.96 -14.10 -0.71
CA GLU A 224 20.75 -14.96 0.16
C GLU A 224 19.97 -15.50 1.37
N GLY A 225 18.72 -15.06 1.56
CA GLY A 225 17.86 -15.52 2.65
C GLY A 225 18.08 -14.77 3.98
N GLU A 226 18.61 -13.55 3.92
CA GLU A 226 18.64 -12.62 5.05
C GLU A 226 17.33 -11.86 5.13
N TYR A 227 16.83 -11.63 6.33
CA TYR A 227 15.55 -10.93 6.56
C TYR A 227 15.65 -9.96 7.72
N VAL A 228 15.17 -8.74 7.49
CA VAL A 228 14.99 -7.73 8.53
C VAL A 228 13.60 -7.10 8.41
N HIS A 229 13.12 -6.51 9.50
CA HIS A 229 11.92 -5.69 9.49
C HIS A 229 12.22 -4.24 9.90
N PHE A 230 11.40 -3.34 9.42
CA PHE A 230 11.46 -1.90 9.75
C PHE A 230 10.23 -1.49 10.58
N GLY A 231 9.81 -2.37 11.50
CA GLY A 231 8.70 -2.14 12.40
C GLY A 231 7.33 -2.27 11.75
N THR A 232 6.38 -1.70 12.42
CA THR A 232 4.95 -1.73 12.06
C THR A 232 4.44 -0.34 11.71
N ARG A 233 3.36 -0.30 10.91
CA ARG A 233 2.58 0.90 10.65
C ARG A 233 1.12 0.65 11.02
N ASN A 234 0.44 1.70 11.45
CA ASN A 234 -1.02 1.71 11.61
C ASN A 234 -1.64 2.52 10.47
N CYS A 235 -2.50 1.87 9.71
CA CYS A 235 -3.16 2.42 8.52
C CYS A 235 -4.69 2.41 8.68
N THR A 236 -5.18 2.55 9.90
CA THR A 236 -6.60 2.40 10.24
C THR A 236 -7.46 3.53 9.70
N ILE A 237 -6.91 4.75 9.57
CA ILE A 237 -7.67 5.91 9.09
C ILE A 237 -7.76 5.87 7.57
N GLN A 238 -8.96 5.57 7.08
CA GLN A 238 -9.26 5.32 5.68
C GLN A 238 -10.53 6.05 5.26
N SER A 239 -10.72 6.20 3.94
CA SER A 239 -12.00 6.61 3.35
C SER A 239 -13.06 5.52 3.48
N LEU A 240 -14.30 5.84 3.11
CA LEU A 240 -15.38 4.86 3.05
C LEU A 240 -15.07 3.68 2.12
N ASN A 241 -14.29 3.91 1.08
CA ASN A 241 -13.84 2.86 0.15
C ASN A 241 -12.56 2.14 0.63
N LYS A 242 -12.23 2.22 1.91
CA LYS A 242 -11.08 1.57 2.54
C LYS A 242 -9.72 1.99 1.93
N GLN A 243 -9.64 3.21 1.40
CA GLN A 243 -8.36 3.79 0.94
C GLN A 243 -7.71 4.57 2.07
N LYS A 244 -6.44 4.30 2.33
CA LYS A 244 -5.66 4.93 3.40
C LYS A 244 -5.60 6.44 3.23
N ARG A 245 -5.66 7.19 4.36
CA ARG A 245 -5.62 8.66 4.41
C ARG A 245 -4.61 9.20 5.40
N ILE A 246 -4.45 8.53 6.55
CA ILE A 246 -3.42 8.83 7.54
C ILE A 246 -2.78 7.51 7.95
N GLU A 247 -1.46 7.46 7.91
CA GLU A 247 -0.66 6.33 8.34
C GLU A 247 0.37 6.79 9.37
N ILE A 248 0.69 5.92 10.31
CA ILE A 248 1.64 6.24 11.39
C ILE A 248 2.59 5.06 11.66
N ALA A 249 3.84 5.37 11.97
CA ALA A 249 4.84 4.45 12.51
C ALA A 249 5.43 5.03 13.83
N PRO A 250 5.58 4.20 14.88
CA PRO A 250 5.23 2.79 14.99
C PRO A 250 3.73 2.53 14.93
N GLY A 251 3.33 1.28 14.64
CA GLY A 251 1.95 0.86 14.47
C GLY A 251 1.11 0.90 15.76
N PHE A 252 1.75 0.91 16.93
CA PHE A 252 1.10 1.00 18.22
C PHE A 252 1.60 2.22 19.02
N ASP A 253 0.70 2.84 19.76
CA ASP A 253 1.06 3.74 20.85
C ASP A 253 1.29 2.92 22.12
N TYR A 254 2.54 2.73 22.50
CA TYR A 254 2.88 1.91 23.66
C TYR A 254 2.49 2.56 25.02
N ASN A 255 2.03 3.79 25.01
CA ASN A 255 1.52 4.50 26.19
C ASN A 255 -0.01 4.46 26.30
N LYS A 256 -0.71 3.97 25.25
CA LYS A 256 -2.16 3.82 25.25
C LYS A 256 -2.56 2.55 26.03
N ASN A 257 -3.66 2.63 26.78
CA ASN A 257 -4.25 1.48 27.43
C ASN A 257 -5.03 0.62 26.43
N TYR A 258 -4.43 -0.49 26.05
CA TYR A 258 -5.09 -1.55 25.28
C TYR A 258 -5.58 -2.65 26.23
N ASN A 259 -6.54 -3.48 25.80
CA ASN A 259 -6.92 -4.71 26.52
C ASN A 259 -5.88 -5.83 26.34
N PHE A 260 -4.78 -5.55 25.67
CA PHE A 260 -3.67 -6.47 25.41
C PHE A 260 -2.32 -5.73 25.56
N ASN A 261 -1.24 -6.49 25.61
CA ASN A 261 0.10 -5.92 25.57
C ASN A 261 0.49 -5.59 24.11
N PRO A 262 0.61 -4.31 23.73
CA PRO A 262 0.89 -3.94 22.33
C PRO A 262 2.26 -4.44 21.83
N ARG A 263 3.26 -4.59 22.69
CA ARG A 263 4.57 -5.14 22.31
C ARG A 263 4.50 -6.61 21.96
N GLU A 264 3.77 -7.40 22.76
CA GLU A 264 3.57 -8.84 22.48
C GLU A 264 2.79 -9.06 21.19
N VAL A 265 1.77 -8.26 20.94
CA VAL A 265 0.99 -8.33 19.68
C VAL A 265 1.88 -7.96 18.50
N GLU A 266 2.64 -6.88 18.60
CA GLU A 266 3.59 -6.46 17.55
C GLU A 266 4.65 -7.53 17.26
N GLU A 267 5.26 -8.11 18.29
CA GLU A 267 6.23 -9.20 18.13
C GLU A 267 5.63 -10.41 17.42
N ARG A 268 4.38 -10.76 17.71
CA ARG A 268 3.66 -11.84 17.02
C ARG A 268 3.39 -11.51 15.56
N LEU A 269 2.95 -10.27 15.25
CA LEU A 269 2.76 -9.80 13.86
C LEU A 269 4.05 -9.92 13.06
N ILE A 270 5.15 -9.43 13.62
CA ILE A 270 6.48 -9.49 13.00
C ILE A 270 6.92 -10.95 12.80
N LYS A 271 6.77 -11.79 13.83
CA LYS A 271 7.15 -13.21 13.77
C LYS A 271 6.40 -13.96 12.66
N TYR A 272 5.09 -13.77 12.56
CA TYR A 272 4.28 -14.41 11.51
C TYR A 272 4.63 -13.88 10.12
N SER A 273 4.84 -12.57 9.99
CA SER A 273 5.23 -11.95 8.72
C SER A 273 6.60 -12.46 8.25
N LEU A 274 7.59 -12.54 9.13
CA LEU A 274 8.91 -13.11 8.84
C LEU A 274 8.82 -14.62 8.49
N LYS A 275 7.94 -15.37 9.16
CA LYS A 275 7.73 -16.79 8.86
C LYS A 275 7.25 -16.99 7.42
N LEU A 276 6.29 -16.18 6.97
CA LEU A 276 5.82 -16.19 5.58
C LEU A 276 6.90 -15.73 4.60
N ALA A 277 7.58 -14.62 4.90
CA ALA A 277 8.67 -14.12 4.05
C ALA A 277 9.74 -15.18 3.81
N LYS A 278 10.16 -15.88 4.87
CA LYS A 278 11.12 -17.00 4.79
C LYS A 278 10.59 -18.17 3.97
N HIS A 279 9.32 -18.55 4.17
CA HIS A 279 8.69 -19.65 3.43
C HIS A 279 8.72 -19.41 1.91
N PHE A 280 8.46 -18.17 1.49
CA PHE A 280 8.48 -17.78 0.08
C PHE A 280 9.87 -17.42 -0.44
N ASN A 281 10.92 -17.48 0.40
CA ASN A 281 12.24 -16.91 0.08
C ASN A 281 12.10 -15.51 -0.53
N TYR A 282 11.36 -14.65 0.15
CA TYR A 282 11.06 -13.30 -0.31
C TYR A 282 12.33 -12.46 -0.40
N ASP A 283 12.58 -11.79 -1.53
CA ASP A 283 13.88 -11.23 -1.89
C ASP A 283 13.84 -9.74 -2.25
N SER A 284 12.96 -8.98 -1.64
CA SER A 284 12.82 -7.52 -1.82
C SER A 284 12.14 -6.87 -0.62
N VAL A 285 11.81 -5.59 -0.72
CA VAL A 285 10.87 -4.94 0.21
C VAL A 285 9.46 -5.47 -0.01
N GLY A 286 8.71 -5.63 1.06
CA GLY A 286 7.32 -6.05 1.02
C GLY A 286 6.62 -5.72 2.33
N THR A 287 5.29 -5.76 2.30
CA THR A 287 4.47 -5.40 3.45
C THR A 287 3.40 -6.46 3.69
N TRP A 288 3.31 -6.92 4.92
CA TRP A 288 2.30 -7.87 5.40
C TRP A 288 1.22 -7.11 6.14
N GLU A 289 0.00 -7.16 5.64
CA GLU A 289 -1.15 -6.41 6.19
C GLU A 289 -2.01 -7.31 7.10
N TRP A 290 -2.42 -6.73 8.23
CA TRP A 290 -3.09 -7.42 9.32
C TRP A 290 -4.29 -6.62 9.84
N LEU A 291 -5.33 -7.31 10.29
CA LEU A 291 -6.32 -6.77 11.20
C LEU A 291 -5.97 -7.17 12.64
N VAL A 292 -6.08 -6.23 13.56
CA VAL A 292 -5.91 -6.49 15.00
C VAL A 292 -7.15 -6.02 15.74
N THR A 293 -7.78 -6.90 16.50
CA THR A 293 -9.01 -6.61 17.26
C THR A 293 -8.71 -5.91 18.59
N PRO A 294 -9.72 -5.33 19.26
CA PRO A 294 -9.56 -4.74 20.60
C PRO A 294 -9.07 -5.74 21.66
N GLU A 295 -9.20 -7.04 21.44
CA GLU A 295 -8.72 -8.12 22.31
C GLU A 295 -7.28 -8.55 21.98
N GLY A 296 -6.68 -7.97 20.90
CA GLY A 296 -5.34 -8.33 20.44
C GLY A 296 -5.28 -9.58 19.57
N GLU A 297 -6.44 -10.08 19.12
CA GLU A 297 -6.46 -11.11 18.08
C GLU A 297 -6.04 -10.50 16.74
N MET A 298 -5.34 -11.29 15.92
CA MET A 298 -4.78 -10.80 14.67
C MET A 298 -5.12 -11.73 13.52
N TYR A 299 -5.35 -11.12 12.34
CA TYR A 299 -5.71 -11.85 11.12
C TYR A 299 -4.94 -11.30 9.93
N LEU A 300 -4.20 -12.17 9.24
CA LEU A 300 -3.52 -11.80 8.00
C LEU A 300 -4.56 -11.48 6.91
N MET A 301 -4.39 -10.32 6.27
CA MET A 301 -5.25 -9.88 5.16
C MET A 301 -4.62 -10.19 3.82
N GLU A 302 -3.46 -9.60 3.56
CA GLU A 302 -2.76 -9.71 2.28
C GLU A 302 -1.28 -9.36 2.43
N VAL A 303 -0.52 -9.63 1.36
CA VAL A 303 0.88 -9.22 1.24
C VAL A 303 1.03 -8.36 0.00
N ASN A 304 1.59 -7.17 0.17
CA ASN A 304 1.95 -6.28 -0.93
C ASN A 304 3.41 -6.55 -1.33
N THR A 305 3.59 -7.13 -2.50
CA THR A 305 4.90 -7.60 -3.02
C THR A 305 5.65 -6.49 -3.74
N ARG A 306 5.70 -5.31 -3.13
CA ARG A 306 6.27 -4.08 -3.67
C ARG A 306 6.58 -3.08 -2.57
N ILE A 307 7.24 -1.99 -2.94
CA ILE A 307 7.27 -0.80 -2.09
C ILE A 307 5.86 -0.20 -1.96
N GLN A 308 5.51 0.34 -0.79
CA GLN A 308 4.24 1.01 -0.57
C GLN A 308 4.37 2.53 -0.55
N VAL A 309 3.23 3.24 -0.69
CA VAL A 309 3.14 4.71 -0.63
C VAL A 309 3.76 5.21 0.67
N GLU A 310 3.33 4.64 1.79
CA GLU A 310 3.65 5.00 3.17
C GLU A 310 5.00 4.46 3.69
N ASN A 311 5.85 3.93 2.81
CA ASN A 311 7.13 3.35 3.23
C ASN A 311 8.03 4.31 4.01
N GLU A 312 7.93 5.62 3.72
CA GLU A 312 8.84 6.61 4.29
C GLU A 312 8.63 6.84 5.79
N ILE A 313 7.43 6.61 6.34
CA ILE A 313 7.24 6.74 7.79
C ILE A 313 7.99 5.65 8.56
N SER A 314 8.10 4.43 8.04
CA SER A 314 8.97 3.40 8.61
C SER A 314 10.44 3.78 8.50
N ALA A 315 10.85 4.33 7.36
CA ALA A 315 12.21 4.80 7.14
C ALA A 315 12.59 5.95 8.09
N LYS A 316 11.69 6.90 8.33
CA LYS A 316 11.90 8.06 9.21
C LYS A 316 12.20 7.69 10.66
N ILE A 317 11.65 6.59 11.15
CA ILE A 317 11.88 6.12 12.51
C ILE A 317 12.96 5.05 12.63
N SER A 318 13.54 4.60 11.51
CA SER A 318 14.54 3.52 11.45
C SER A 318 15.94 4.09 11.18
N PHE A 319 16.89 3.76 12.06
CA PHE A 319 18.27 4.24 11.99
C PHE A 319 19.25 3.06 11.97
N ILE A 320 20.24 3.14 11.07
CA ILE A 320 21.39 2.22 11.03
C ILE A 320 22.65 3.06 11.11
N ASN A 321 23.50 2.79 12.10
CA ASN A 321 24.71 3.60 12.38
C ASN A 321 24.42 5.11 12.48
N GLY A 322 23.29 5.47 13.11
CA GLY A 322 22.87 6.85 13.33
C GLY A 322 22.31 7.57 12.11
N ARG A 323 22.16 6.89 10.97
CA ARG A 323 21.59 7.45 9.75
C ARG A 323 20.20 6.86 9.48
N GLN A 324 19.26 7.69 9.07
CA GLN A 324 17.94 7.23 8.63
C GLN A 324 18.05 6.30 7.42
N VAL A 325 17.21 5.28 7.42
CA VAL A 325 17.10 4.33 6.30
C VAL A 325 16.34 4.97 5.14
N ASN A 326 16.66 4.57 3.93
CA ASN A 326 15.87 4.83 2.73
C ASN A 326 15.49 3.47 2.10
N LEU A 327 14.23 3.06 2.28
CA LEU A 327 13.77 1.72 1.85
C LEU A 327 13.81 1.54 0.32
N ILE A 328 13.59 2.60 -0.45
CA ILE A 328 13.71 2.55 -1.92
C ILE A 328 15.16 2.30 -2.32
N LYS A 329 16.10 2.96 -1.66
CA LYS A 329 17.53 2.77 -1.86
C LYS A 329 17.97 1.35 -1.50
N GLU A 330 17.50 0.81 -0.37
CA GLU A 330 17.75 -0.57 0.04
C GLU A 330 17.19 -1.57 -0.98
N GLN A 331 15.98 -1.34 -1.47
CA GLN A 331 15.35 -2.17 -2.51
C GLN A 331 16.21 -2.21 -3.79
N ILE A 332 16.70 -1.08 -4.25
CA ILE A 332 17.56 -0.98 -5.44
C ILE A 332 18.88 -1.71 -5.21
N ARG A 333 19.56 -1.45 -4.07
CA ARG A 333 20.84 -2.10 -3.73
C ARG A 333 20.73 -3.62 -3.75
N ILE A 334 19.73 -4.17 -3.05
CA ILE A 334 19.53 -5.63 -2.98
C ILE A 334 19.22 -6.22 -4.36
N ALA A 335 18.38 -5.58 -5.15
CA ALA A 335 18.05 -6.05 -6.49
C ALA A 335 19.26 -6.04 -7.44
N LEU A 336 20.21 -5.12 -7.24
CA LEU A 336 21.44 -5.02 -8.02
C LEU A 336 22.58 -5.93 -7.48
N GLY A 337 22.31 -6.72 -6.44
CA GLY A 337 23.23 -7.74 -5.93
C GLY A 337 24.12 -7.29 -4.77
N ASP A 338 23.85 -6.14 -4.18
CA ASP A 338 24.51 -5.74 -2.94
C ASP A 338 24.06 -6.65 -1.78
N LYS A 339 24.97 -6.88 -0.84
CA LYS A 339 24.64 -7.54 0.43
C LYS A 339 23.86 -6.59 1.34
N LEU A 340 23.06 -7.15 2.25
CA LEU A 340 22.34 -6.36 3.26
C LEU A 340 23.31 -5.48 4.08
N GLY A 341 24.36 -6.08 4.63
CA GLY A 341 25.43 -5.35 5.31
C GLY A 341 25.13 -4.94 6.75
N TYR A 342 23.99 -5.35 7.29
CA TYR A 342 23.56 -5.13 8.68
C TYR A 342 22.59 -6.22 9.14
N GLU A 343 22.40 -6.35 10.43
CA GLU A 343 21.47 -7.29 11.05
C GLU A 343 20.30 -6.56 11.71
N GLN A 344 19.26 -7.28 12.11
CA GLN A 344 18.10 -6.68 12.80
C GLN A 344 18.47 -5.86 14.05
N LYS A 345 19.46 -6.33 14.80
CA LYS A 345 19.94 -5.62 16.03
C LYS A 345 20.58 -4.25 15.75
N ASP A 346 21.02 -4.01 14.51
CA ASP A 346 21.66 -2.76 14.08
C ASP A 346 20.61 -1.70 13.72
N ILE A 347 19.35 -2.10 13.56
CA ILE A 347 18.22 -1.20 13.29
C ILE A 347 17.68 -0.66 14.60
N VAL A 348 17.84 0.63 14.82
CA VAL A 348 17.34 1.34 15.99
C VAL A 348 16.12 2.15 15.62
N PHE A 349 15.01 1.94 16.34
CA PHE A 349 13.77 2.70 16.13
C PHE A 349 13.72 3.90 17.10
N LYS A 350 13.43 5.10 16.55
CA LYS A 350 13.30 6.34 17.34
C LYS A 350 12.19 7.23 16.79
N GLY A 351 11.42 7.80 17.69
CA GLY A 351 10.39 8.78 17.38
C GLY A 351 9.15 8.19 16.75
N THR A 352 8.37 9.05 16.17
CA THR A 352 7.08 8.76 15.53
C THR A 352 7.00 9.54 14.22
N SER A 353 6.48 8.92 13.16
CA SER A 353 6.25 9.58 11.90
C SER A 353 4.83 9.34 11.41
N ILE A 354 4.18 10.43 10.96
CA ILE A 354 2.81 10.40 10.43
C ILE A 354 2.86 10.82 8.96
N GLU A 355 2.16 10.08 8.10
CA GLU A 355 1.91 10.46 6.71
C GLU A 355 0.46 10.89 6.55
N TYR A 356 0.28 12.02 5.88
CA TYR A 356 -1.02 12.54 5.45
C TYR A 356 -1.08 12.50 3.92
N ARG A 357 -2.08 11.86 3.37
CA ARG A 357 -2.33 11.87 1.92
C ARG A 357 -3.21 13.06 1.57
N LEU A 358 -2.66 14.07 0.91
CA LEU A 358 -3.40 15.23 0.43
C LEU A 358 -4.06 14.92 -0.91
N ILE A 359 -5.39 14.94 -0.94
CA ILE A 359 -6.17 14.49 -2.09
C ILE A 359 -7.21 15.53 -2.46
N ALA A 360 -7.39 15.77 -3.77
CA ALA A 360 -8.51 16.53 -4.31
C ALA A 360 -9.76 15.64 -4.33
N GLU A 361 -10.60 15.74 -3.30
CA GLU A 361 -11.80 14.92 -3.15
C GLU A 361 -12.87 15.63 -2.31
N ASP A 362 -14.15 15.31 -2.55
CA ASP A 362 -15.27 15.76 -1.73
C ASP A 362 -15.60 14.70 -0.67
N THR A 363 -15.10 14.89 0.54
CA THR A 363 -15.28 13.94 1.65
C THR A 363 -16.74 13.84 2.11
N LYS A 364 -17.56 14.90 1.87
CA LYS A 364 -18.99 14.91 2.18
C LYS A 364 -19.83 14.17 1.14
N LYS A 365 -19.27 13.96 -0.06
CA LYS A 365 -19.89 13.19 -1.13
C LYS A 365 -19.21 11.81 -1.31
N GLY A 366 -18.95 11.10 -0.20
CA GLY A 366 -18.39 9.75 -0.23
C GLY A 366 -16.95 9.68 -0.72
N PHE A 367 -16.14 10.71 -0.50
CA PHE A 367 -14.75 10.79 -0.98
C PHE A 367 -14.65 10.76 -2.51
N THR A 368 -15.59 11.40 -3.19
CA THR A 368 -15.56 11.48 -4.66
C THR A 368 -14.32 12.26 -5.12
N PRO A 369 -13.46 11.67 -5.96
CA PRO A 369 -12.32 12.36 -6.55
C PRO A 369 -12.78 13.56 -7.39
N LEU A 370 -12.01 14.65 -7.32
CA LEU A 370 -12.26 15.86 -8.09
C LEU A 370 -11.19 16.05 -9.16
N SER A 371 -11.63 16.43 -10.34
CA SER A 371 -10.80 16.93 -11.43
C SER A 371 -10.86 18.44 -11.50
N GLY A 372 -9.83 19.05 -12.07
CA GLY A 372 -9.77 20.50 -12.22
C GLY A 372 -8.35 21.01 -12.14
N ARG A 373 -8.20 22.28 -11.81
CA ARG A 373 -6.94 22.99 -11.85
C ARG A 373 -6.54 23.50 -10.48
N ILE A 374 -5.33 23.14 -10.04
CA ILE A 374 -4.70 23.75 -8.88
C ILE A 374 -4.06 25.06 -9.31
N LYS A 375 -4.46 26.17 -8.65
CA LYS A 375 -3.96 27.53 -8.88
C LYS A 375 -2.88 27.90 -7.87
N LYS A 376 -2.95 27.34 -6.66
CA LYS A 376 -1.99 27.58 -5.59
C LYS A 376 -1.78 26.32 -4.78
N PHE A 377 -0.52 25.96 -4.59
CA PHE A 377 -0.10 24.90 -3.68
C PHE A 377 1.15 25.36 -2.92
N SER A 378 1.03 25.56 -1.61
CA SER A 378 2.11 26.07 -0.78
C SER A 378 2.02 25.62 0.66
N TRP A 379 3.14 25.61 1.34
CA TRP A 379 3.30 25.32 2.76
C TRP A 379 4.56 26.00 3.29
N THR A 380 4.67 26.15 4.61
CA THR A 380 5.88 26.63 5.26
C THR A 380 6.85 25.46 5.50
N PRO A 381 8.06 25.48 4.92
CA PRO A 381 9.07 24.43 5.17
C PRO A 381 9.43 24.36 6.64
N LYS A 382 9.53 23.13 7.17
CA LYS A 382 9.93 22.82 8.55
C LYS A 382 10.95 21.69 8.56
N PRO A 383 11.92 21.66 9.50
CA PRO A 383 12.92 20.57 9.57
C PRO A 383 12.31 19.19 9.80
N TRP A 384 11.13 19.11 10.43
CA TRP A 384 10.41 17.90 10.76
C TRP A 384 9.36 17.49 9.71
N LEU A 385 9.24 18.27 8.61
CA LEU A 385 8.24 18.05 7.54
C LEU A 385 8.95 17.67 6.24
N THR A 386 8.47 16.60 5.62
CA THR A 386 8.86 16.21 4.26
C THR A 386 7.61 16.16 3.38
N ILE A 387 7.63 16.89 2.25
CA ILE A 387 6.55 16.83 1.28
C ILE A 387 7.03 16.06 0.05
N ARG A 388 6.25 15.05 -0.35
CA ARG A 388 6.45 14.27 -1.57
C ARG A 388 5.32 14.57 -2.53
N THR A 389 5.63 15.23 -3.63
CA THR A 389 4.61 15.64 -4.60
C THR A 389 5.14 15.64 -6.02
N HIS A 390 4.25 15.40 -6.96
CA HIS A 390 4.48 15.58 -8.40
C HIS A 390 3.86 16.88 -8.93
N VAL A 391 3.10 17.57 -8.09
CA VAL A 391 2.40 18.81 -8.44
C VAL A 391 3.37 20.00 -8.38
N PRO A 392 3.51 20.78 -9.47
CA PRO A 392 4.28 22.02 -9.46
C PRO A 392 3.71 23.05 -8.46
N THR A 393 4.59 23.78 -7.79
CA THR A 393 4.22 24.87 -6.85
C THR A 393 4.44 26.27 -7.45
N ASP A 394 5.08 26.34 -8.62
CA ASP A 394 5.47 27.56 -9.33
C ASP A 394 4.55 27.92 -10.51
N LYS A 395 3.56 27.09 -10.80
CA LYS A 395 2.58 27.29 -11.87
C LYS A 395 1.28 26.55 -11.59
N GLU A 396 0.23 26.89 -12.32
CA GLU A 396 -1.02 26.15 -12.31
C GLU A 396 -0.81 24.70 -12.80
N TYR A 397 -1.58 23.76 -12.26
CA TYR A 397 -1.47 22.34 -12.59
C TYR A 397 -2.87 21.73 -12.81
N GLU A 398 -3.06 21.12 -13.98
CA GLU A 398 -4.27 20.35 -14.29
C GLU A 398 -4.19 18.96 -13.68
N ILE A 399 -5.17 18.57 -12.88
CA ILE A 399 -5.22 17.25 -12.24
C ILE A 399 -5.63 16.21 -13.28
N PRO A 400 -4.77 15.22 -13.63
CA PRO A 400 -5.12 14.18 -14.57
C PRO A 400 -6.22 13.28 -14.00
N THR A 401 -7.28 13.03 -14.79
CA THR A 401 -8.40 12.18 -14.37
C THR A 401 -8.13 10.69 -14.52
N GLN A 402 -7.04 10.33 -15.21
CA GLN A 402 -6.68 8.95 -15.54
C GLN A 402 -5.90 8.25 -14.41
N PHE A 403 -5.45 9.00 -13.39
CA PHE A 403 -4.59 8.52 -12.32
C PHE A 403 -5.24 8.69 -10.95
N ASP A 404 -4.58 8.19 -9.93
CA ASP A 404 -4.95 8.41 -8.55
C ASP A 404 -4.98 9.93 -8.23
N PRO A 405 -6.02 10.43 -7.55
CA PRO A 405 -6.18 11.85 -7.24
C PRO A 405 -5.24 12.37 -6.14
N ASN A 406 -4.26 11.58 -5.72
CA ASN A 406 -3.29 11.96 -4.71
C ASN A 406 -2.40 13.11 -5.22
N LEU A 407 -2.39 14.23 -4.50
CA LEU A 407 -1.63 15.43 -4.85
C LEU A 407 -0.25 15.45 -4.19
N ALA A 408 -0.20 15.05 -2.94
CA ALA A 408 1.03 15.03 -2.16
C ALA A 408 0.92 14.09 -0.94
N LEU A 409 2.09 13.66 -0.46
CA LEU A 409 2.26 13.01 0.82
C LEU A 409 2.98 13.99 1.74
N ALA A 410 2.40 14.30 2.89
CA ALA A 410 3.03 15.09 3.92
C ALA A 410 3.48 14.17 5.05
N ILE A 411 4.78 14.09 5.27
CA ILE A 411 5.40 13.19 6.25
C ILE A 411 5.95 14.05 7.37
N VAL A 412 5.41 13.83 8.55
CA VAL A 412 5.74 14.58 9.78
C VAL A 412 6.49 13.68 10.72
N TYR A 413 7.59 14.17 11.30
CA TYR A 413 8.37 13.47 12.33
C TYR A 413 8.26 14.18 13.67
N GLY A 414 8.21 13.40 14.76
CA GLY A 414 8.31 13.86 16.14
C GLY A 414 9.08 12.86 17.00
N GLU A 415 9.68 13.32 18.09
CA GLU A 415 10.34 12.45 19.06
C GLU A 415 9.34 11.59 19.86
N SER A 416 8.06 12.00 19.86
CA SER A 416 6.94 11.29 20.47
C SER A 416 5.70 11.40 19.59
N PHE A 417 4.68 10.57 19.89
CA PHE A 417 3.39 10.66 19.20
C PHE A 417 2.73 12.02 19.38
N GLU A 418 2.71 12.56 20.60
CA GLU A 418 2.10 13.87 20.90
C GLU A 418 2.80 15.00 20.12
N GLU A 419 4.11 14.95 19.99
CA GLU A 419 4.84 15.93 19.19
C GLU A 419 4.54 15.78 17.69
N ALA A 420 4.57 14.56 17.16
CA ALA A 420 4.23 14.30 15.76
C ALA A 420 2.79 14.74 15.42
N LYS A 421 1.84 14.44 16.31
CA LYS A 421 0.43 14.85 16.19
C LYS A 421 0.28 16.38 16.18
N LYS A 422 0.94 17.08 17.13
CA LYS A 422 0.94 18.53 17.17
C LYS A 422 1.49 19.15 15.89
N ARG A 423 2.63 18.64 15.41
CA ARG A 423 3.26 19.09 14.15
C ARG A 423 2.38 18.80 12.95
N GLY A 424 1.72 17.64 12.93
CA GLY A 424 0.75 17.28 11.88
C GLY A 424 -0.41 18.27 11.80
N LEU A 425 -1.01 18.63 12.93
CA LEU A 425 -2.08 19.62 12.98
C LEU A 425 -1.57 21.01 12.58
N GLU A 426 -0.35 21.42 13.03
CA GLU A 426 0.29 22.66 12.60
C GLU A 426 0.44 22.72 11.08
N PHE A 427 0.94 21.64 10.46
CA PHE A 427 1.07 21.54 9.01
C PHE A 427 -0.29 21.63 8.30
N LEU A 428 -1.30 20.90 8.76
CA LEU A 428 -2.63 20.89 8.16
C LEU A 428 -3.36 22.24 8.25
N GLU A 429 -3.01 23.08 9.23
CA GLU A 429 -3.46 24.47 9.32
C GLU A 429 -2.71 25.41 8.35
N ASP A 430 -1.45 25.11 8.06
CA ASP A 430 -0.56 25.97 7.24
C ASP A 430 -0.70 25.69 5.73
N VAL A 431 -0.93 24.44 5.34
CA VAL A 431 -0.93 24.04 3.93
C VAL A 431 -2.10 24.67 3.16
N ILE A 432 -1.79 25.22 2.00
CA ILE A 432 -2.77 25.85 1.09
C ILE A 432 -2.82 25.07 -0.21
N ILE A 433 -4.00 24.60 -0.57
CA ILE A 433 -4.33 24.03 -1.89
C ILE A 433 -5.60 24.72 -2.35
N GLU A 434 -5.48 25.60 -3.34
CA GLU A 434 -6.57 26.36 -3.93
C GLU A 434 -6.65 26.08 -5.42
N GLY A 435 -7.86 26.05 -5.96
CA GLY A 435 -8.08 25.83 -7.37
C GLY A 435 -9.57 25.80 -7.71
N GLU A 436 -9.84 25.34 -8.90
CA GLU A 436 -11.22 25.20 -9.41
C GLU A 436 -11.42 23.81 -10.04
N THR A 437 -12.63 23.29 -9.91
CA THR A 437 -13.04 22.07 -10.60
C THR A 437 -13.24 22.33 -12.10
N SER A 438 -13.36 21.26 -12.88
CA SER A 438 -13.70 21.36 -14.32
C SER A 438 -15.05 22.06 -14.59
N GLU A 439 -15.90 22.16 -13.57
CA GLU A 439 -17.22 22.82 -13.62
C GLU A 439 -17.14 24.29 -13.13
N GLY A 440 -15.96 24.76 -12.72
CA GLY A 440 -15.74 26.13 -12.26
C GLY A 440 -16.11 26.38 -10.79
N GLU A 441 -16.32 25.31 -10.00
CA GLU A 441 -16.51 25.40 -8.56
C GLU A 441 -15.15 25.38 -7.83
N ASP A 442 -15.13 25.83 -6.58
CA ASP A 442 -13.93 25.73 -5.73
C ASP A 442 -13.48 24.29 -5.56
N LEU A 443 -12.18 24.06 -5.77
CA LEU A 443 -11.57 22.74 -5.59
C LEU A 443 -11.54 22.38 -4.10
N LYS A 444 -12.19 21.28 -3.74
CA LYS A 444 -12.18 20.74 -2.37
C LYS A 444 -11.05 19.74 -2.20
N THR A 445 -10.52 19.66 -0.98
CA THR A 445 -9.55 18.69 -0.56
C THR A 445 -9.99 17.95 0.70
N ASN A 446 -9.32 16.86 1.02
CA ASN A 446 -9.56 16.10 2.24
C ASN A 446 -8.91 16.71 3.49
N ILE A 447 -8.27 17.86 3.43
CA ILE A 447 -7.60 18.50 4.58
C ILE A 447 -8.50 18.62 5.81
N PRO A 448 -9.78 19.05 5.71
CA PRO A 448 -10.67 19.09 6.87
C PRO A 448 -10.87 17.71 7.52
N PHE A 449 -10.99 16.65 6.73
CA PHE A 449 -11.10 15.28 7.21
C PHE A 449 -9.79 14.85 7.92
N LEU A 450 -8.64 15.17 7.34
CA LEU A 450 -7.35 14.83 7.94
C LEU A 450 -7.15 15.50 9.31
N LYS A 451 -7.57 16.78 9.45
CA LYS A 451 -7.54 17.50 10.74
C LYS A 451 -8.38 16.78 11.80
N GLU A 452 -9.63 16.46 11.47
CA GLU A 452 -10.55 15.77 12.36
C GLU A 452 -9.98 14.39 12.75
N LYS A 453 -9.59 13.59 11.77
CA LYS A 453 -9.13 12.21 11.97
C LYS A 453 -7.76 12.09 12.62
N THR A 454 -6.94 13.13 12.64
CA THR A 454 -5.68 13.14 13.39
C THR A 454 -5.89 12.84 14.88
N HIS A 455 -7.04 13.22 15.45
CA HIS A 455 -7.40 12.94 16.85
C HIS A 455 -7.82 11.49 17.09
N GLU A 456 -8.09 10.72 16.03
CA GLU A 456 -8.51 9.31 16.10
C GLU A 456 -7.36 8.34 15.77
N ILE A 457 -6.13 8.83 15.57
CA ILE A 457 -4.96 7.98 15.36
C ILE A 457 -4.83 6.99 16.52
N TYR A 458 -4.57 5.71 16.23
CA TYR A 458 -4.55 4.58 17.14
C TYR A 458 -5.91 4.17 17.75
N GLU A 459 -7.03 4.75 17.32
CA GLU A 459 -8.34 4.22 17.68
C GLU A 459 -8.71 3.02 16.81
N PHE A 460 -9.58 2.17 17.35
CA PHE A 460 -10.21 1.09 16.60
C PHE A 460 -11.36 1.63 15.78
N VAL A 461 -11.60 1.03 14.62
CA VAL A 461 -12.71 1.42 13.74
C VAL A 461 -13.65 0.25 13.49
N GLU A 462 -14.90 0.57 13.19
CA GLU A 462 -15.87 -0.41 12.72
C GLU A 462 -15.53 -0.87 11.30
N GLY A 463 -15.64 -2.20 11.09
CA GLY A 463 -15.31 -2.87 9.85
C GLY A 463 -16.30 -2.67 8.70
#